data_d1608f43247dd4934915687ff1750254
#
_entry.id   d1608f43247dd4934915687ff1750254
#
_cell.length_a   1.000
_cell.length_b   1.000
_cell.length_c   1.000
_cell.angle_alpha   90.00
_cell.angle_beta   90.00
_cell.angle_gamma   90.00
#
_symmetry.space_group_name_H-M   'P 1'
#
loop_
_entity.id
_entity.type
_entity.pdbx_description
1 polymer ?
#
loop_
_entity_poly.entity_id
_entity_poly.type
_entity_poly.pdbx_seq_one_letter_code
_entity_poly.pdbx_strand_id
1 'polypeptide(L)'
;RAVACLPALIGAWRHRAGGVLLSSSGMYPVNRAALQRPDLLAGKTPRTINMSTIGNDLLRAASPEFGPQIEALVVYNSNPVAVAPESGKVVQGFARDNLFTVVLEHFKTDTADYADYILPATTQLEHWDVHLSYGHTDVMLNQPAIAPVGQAKPNTQIFRELAKRMGFDEACFKDSDETMCRDAFGDKVDFAHLLRDGFAPLNVPDAPFAQGGFPTPSGKCEFFSARLAAQGLDGLPDHVPNYESLGSSAIYPLAMISPPARNFLNSSFVNVKSLRDMEGEPLLEIHADDAAQRGIAHGTVVKVFNDRGSYHCKAHISPRARQGVVHGLGIWWRKLGLHGTNVNELTSQHLTDMGRGPVFYDCLVQVALNEVQ
;
A
#
# COMPACT_ATOMS: atom_id res chain seq x y z
N ARG A 1 1.79 18.63 -6.92
CA ARG A 1 1.24 20.00 -6.80
C ARG A 1 1.30 20.74 -8.15
N ALA A 2 2.42 20.77 -8.87
CA ALA A 2 2.55 21.47 -10.15
C ALA A 2 1.44 21.05 -11.14
N VAL A 3 1.28 19.74 -11.39
CA VAL A 3 0.21 19.21 -12.25
C VAL A 3 -1.18 19.62 -11.77
N ALA A 4 -1.43 19.60 -10.45
CA ALA A 4 -2.73 19.99 -9.88
C ALA A 4 -3.06 21.49 -10.07
N CYS A 5 -2.07 22.33 -10.31
CA CYS A 5 -2.27 23.76 -10.60
C CYS A 5 -2.65 24.05 -12.07
N LEU A 6 -2.31 23.17 -13.02
CA LEU A 6 -2.55 23.38 -14.44
C LEU A 6 -4.03 23.62 -14.79
N PRO A 7 -5.01 22.87 -14.25
CA PRO A 7 -6.43 23.12 -14.54
C PRO A 7 -6.90 24.50 -14.12
N ALA A 8 -6.31 25.08 -13.07
CA ALA A 8 -6.67 26.41 -12.62
C ALA A 8 -6.19 27.49 -13.60
N LEU A 9 -5.01 27.32 -14.21
CA LEU A 9 -4.44 28.26 -15.19
C LEU A 9 -5.30 28.38 -16.46
N ILE A 10 -5.93 27.29 -16.87
CA ILE A 10 -6.78 27.27 -18.09
C ILE A 10 -8.29 27.35 -17.78
N GLY A 11 -8.65 27.53 -16.51
CA GLY A 11 -10.06 27.64 -16.08
C GLY A 11 -10.86 26.35 -16.21
N ALA A 12 -10.20 25.17 -16.28
CA ALA A 12 -10.85 23.88 -16.49
C ALA A 12 -11.86 23.51 -15.40
N TRP A 13 -11.68 23.95 -14.15
CA TRP A 13 -12.60 23.73 -13.04
C TRP A 13 -14.01 24.30 -13.23
N ARG A 14 -14.21 25.16 -14.22
CA ARG A 14 -15.52 25.74 -14.55
C ARG A 14 -16.42 24.80 -15.35
N HIS A 15 -15.87 23.71 -15.83
CA HIS A 15 -16.56 22.82 -16.75
C HIS A 15 -16.78 21.45 -16.12
N ARG A 16 -17.89 20.80 -16.49
CA ARG A 16 -18.13 19.40 -16.16
C ARG A 16 -16.94 18.54 -16.63
N ALA A 17 -16.51 17.62 -15.79
CA ALA A 17 -15.32 16.76 -16.01
C ALA A 17 -14.00 17.53 -16.18
N GLY A 18 -13.97 18.85 -15.97
CA GLY A 18 -12.76 19.63 -15.91
C GLY A 18 -12.08 19.55 -14.54
N GLY A 19 -10.78 19.88 -14.51
CA GLY A 19 -10.01 19.85 -13.28
C GLY A 19 -9.01 18.69 -13.22
N VAL A 20 -8.72 18.22 -12.02
CA VAL A 20 -7.85 17.07 -11.76
C VAL A 20 -8.46 16.20 -10.67
N LEU A 21 -8.43 14.89 -10.84
CA LEU A 21 -8.85 13.92 -9.84
C LEU A 21 -7.64 13.10 -9.40
N LEU A 22 -7.26 13.22 -8.13
CA LEU A 22 -6.27 12.36 -7.51
C LEU A 22 -6.94 11.14 -6.84
N SER A 23 -8.04 11.39 -6.14
CA SER A 23 -8.78 10.37 -5.41
C SER A 23 -10.24 10.79 -5.28
N SER A 24 -11.15 9.84 -5.45
CA SER A 24 -12.58 10.03 -5.19
C SER A 24 -13.00 9.82 -3.74
N SER A 25 -12.10 9.32 -2.89
CA SER A 25 -12.43 8.94 -1.50
C SER A 25 -13.02 10.08 -0.66
N GLY A 26 -12.66 11.34 -0.95
CA GLY A 26 -13.18 12.51 -0.24
C GLY A 26 -14.65 12.86 -0.51
N MET A 27 -15.27 12.29 -1.55
CA MET A 27 -16.69 12.54 -1.84
C MET A 27 -17.63 11.61 -1.06
N TYR A 28 -17.13 10.52 -0.55
CA TYR A 28 -17.93 9.56 0.22
C TYR A 28 -18.09 10.04 1.66
N PRO A 29 -19.33 10.26 2.14
CA PRO A 29 -19.58 10.82 3.47
C PRO A 29 -19.47 9.77 4.58
N VAL A 30 -18.33 9.08 4.66
CA VAL A 30 -18.10 8.03 5.65
C VAL A 30 -18.03 8.62 7.06
N ASN A 31 -18.87 8.14 7.95
CA ASN A 31 -18.85 8.47 9.37
C ASN A 31 -17.71 7.76 10.11
N ARG A 32 -16.48 8.26 9.89
CA ARG A 32 -15.29 7.67 10.51
C ARG A 32 -15.32 7.68 12.04
N ALA A 33 -15.97 8.68 12.64
CA ALA A 33 -16.06 8.77 14.10
C ALA A 33 -16.90 7.62 14.69
N ALA A 34 -18.01 7.24 14.05
CA ALA A 34 -18.81 6.10 14.45
C ALA A 34 -18.04 4.78 14.30
N LEU A 35 -17.28 4.60 13.23
CA LEU A 35 -16.55 3.37 12.96
C LEU A 35 -15.26 3.23 13.78
N GLN A 36 -14.50 4.31 13.95
CA GLN A 36 -13.18 4.29 14.58
C GLN A 36 -13.21 4.57 16.08
N ARG A 37 -14.29 5.16 16.58
CA ARG A 37 -14.53 5.46 18.01
C ARG A 37 -13.31 6.12 18.70
N PRO A 38 -12.82 7.26 18.18
CA PRO A 38 -11.67 7.95 18.78
C PRO A 38 -11.93 8.44 20.21
N ASP A 39 -13.20 8.57 20.60
CA ASP A 39 -13.61 8.88 21.97
C ASP A 39 -13.11 7.84 22.97
N LEU A 40 -13.01 6.57 22.59
CA LEU A 40 -12.55 5.48 23.46
C LEU A 40 -11.03 5.56 23.75
N LEU A 41 -10.29 6.35 23.02
CA LEU A 41 -8.88 6.61 23.36
C LEU A 41 -8.73 7.43 24.65
N ALA A 42 -9.82 8.08 25.13
CA ALA A 42 -9.84 8.85 26.37
C ALA A 42 -8.66 9.83 26.50
N GLY A 43 -8.33 10.52 25.41
CA GLY A 43 -7.21 11.48 25.34
C GLY A 43 -5.81 10.86 25.17
N LYS A 44 -5.70 9.54 25.14
CA LYS A 44 -4.42 8.87 24.84
C LYS A 44 -4.04 9.04 23.37
N THR A 45 -2.78 9.33 23.12
CA THR A 45 -2.22 9.39 21.76
C THR A 45 -1.26 8.21 21.58
N PRO A 46 -1.69 7.12 20.96
CA PRO A 46 -0.81 5.98 20.70
C PRO A 46 0.29 6.38 19.71
N ARG A 47 1.47 5.80 19.89
CA ARG A 47 2.56 5.92 18.93
C ARG A 47 2.15 5.31 17.60
N THR A 48 2.42 6.01 16.51
CA THR A 48 2.20 5.51 15.15
C THR A 48 3.55 5.19 14.50
N ILE A 49 3.68 3.98 13.99
CA ILE A 49 4.81 3.52 13.19
C ILE A 49 4.47 3.68 11.71
N ASN A 50 5.38 4.23 10.92
CA ASN A 50 5.21 4.29 9.48
C ASN A 50 5.39 2.89 8.89
N MET A 51 4.43 2.42 8.09
CA MET A 51 4.50 1.08 7.51
C MET A 51 5.71 0.88 6.59
N SER A 52 6.27 1.95 6.01
CA SER A 52 7.45 1.87 5.14
C SER A 52 8.75 1.70 5.93
N THR A 53 8.77 1.98 7.23
CA THR A 53 9.93 1.82 8.10
C THR A 53 9.81 0.60 9.01
N ILE A 54 8.80 -0.24 8.80
CA ILE A 54 8.47 -1.38 9.68
C ILE A 54 9.68 -2.30 9.93
N GLY A 55 10.53 -2.53 8.93
CA GLY A 55 11.72 -3.37 9.10
C GLY A 55 12.68 -2.81 10.14
N ASN A 56 13.02 -1.52 10.06
CA ASN A 56 13.87 -0.86 11.03
C ASN A 56 13.19 -0.79 12.41
N ASP A 57 11.90 -0.46 12.46
CA ASP A 57 11.19 -0.25 13.70
C ASP A 57 10.95 -1.54 14.49
N LEU A 58 10.75 -2.67 13.82
CA LEU A 58 10.70 -3.98 14.48
C LEU A 58 12.05 -4.37 15.10
N LEU A 59 13.18 -3.99 14.50
CA LEU A 59 14.52 -4.27 15.00
C LEU A 59 14.99 -3.29 16.08
N ARG A 60 14.26 -2.19 16.24
CA ARG A 60 14.66 -1.10 17.11
C ARG A 60 14.44 -1.45 18.59
N ALA A 61 15.48 -1.32 19.39
CA ALA A 61 15.39 -1.46 20.84
C ALA A 61 14.56 -0.31 21.48
N ALA A 62 14.08 -0.52 22.68
CA ALA A 62 13.44 0.52 23.47
C ALA A 62 14.36 1.72 23.68
N SER A 63 13.81 2.94 23.55
CA SER A 63 14.51 4.18 23.87
C SER A 63 13.52 5.26 24.29
N PRO A 64 13.97 6.35 24.95
CA PRO A 64 13.09 7.47 25.31
C PRO A 64 12.34 8.07 24.11
N GLU A 65 13.00 8.16 22.95
CA GLU A 65 12.43 8.74 21.72
C GLU A 65 11.49 7.78 20.99
N PHE A 66 11.81 6.48 20.98
CA PHE A 66 11.03 5.45 20.31
C PHE A 66 9.91 4.91 21.20
N GLY A 67 10.14 4.87 22.51
CA GLY A 67 9.30 4.18 23.47
C GLY A 67 9.69 2.68 23.60
N PRO A 68 8.80 1.83 24.10
CA PRO A 68 9.08 0.41 24.25
C PRO A 68 9.32 -0.28 22.91
N GLN A 69 10.12 -1.36 22.93
CA GLN A 69 10.27 -2.24 21.78
C GLN A 69 8.89 -2.82 21.40
N ILE A 70 8.71 -3.11 20.11
CA ILE A 70 7.49 -3.77 19.62
C ILE A 70 7.60 -5.25 19.98
N GLU A 71 6.71 -5.75 20.82
CA GLU A 71 6.70 -7.13 21.34
C GLU A 71 5.49 -7.94 20.87
N ALA A 72 4.47 -7.27 20.32
CA ALA A 72 3.30 -7.93 19.75
C ALA A 72 2.84 -7.20 18.48
N LEU A 73 2.40 -7.98 17.49
CA LEU A 73 1.92 -7.46 16.21
C LEU A 73 0.68 -8.23 15.75
N VAL A 74 -0.37 -7.50 15.41
CA VAL A 74 -1.54 -8.06 14.74
C VAL A 74 -1.53 -7.53 13.31
N VAL A 75 -1.42 -8.43 12.34
CA VAL A 75 -1.42 -8.10 10.91
C VAL A 75 -2.73 -8.55 10.30
N TYR A 76 -3.42 -7.64 9.62
CA TYR A 76 -4.62 -7.98 8.84
C TYR A 76 -4.68 -7.15 7.55
N ASN A 77 -5.25 -7.72 6.51
CA ASN A 77 -5.36 -7.10 5.18
C ASN A 77 -4.01 -6.62 4.61
N SER A 78 -2.90 -7.29 4.98
CA SER A 78 -1.56 -6.87 4.57
C SER A 78 -0.56 -8.03 4.55
N ASN A 79 0.43 -7.94 3.65
CA ASN A 79 1.53 -8.91 3.55
C ASN A 79 2.89 -8.18 3.64
N PRO A 80 3.25 -7.56 4.79
CA PRO A 80 4.42 -6.70 4.93
C PRO A 80 5.74 -7.39 4.59
N VAL A 81 5.90 -8.68 4.85
CA VAL A 81 7.14 -9.43 4.50
C VAL A 81 7.40 -9.44 3.00
N ALA A 82 6.35 -9.40 2.16
CA ALA A 82 6.51 -9.31 0.72
C ALA A 82 6.55 -7.87 0.21
N VAL A 83 5.77 -6.94 0.80
CA VAL A 83 5.52 -5.63 0.20
C VAL A 83 6.29 -4.47 0.82
N ALA A 84 6.77 -4.59 2.06
CA ALA A 84 7.51 -3.51 2.70
C ALA A 84 8.95 -3.42 2.17
N PRO A 85 9.51 -2.19 2.08
CA PRO A 85 10.86 -1.99 1.57
C PRO A 85 11.93 -2.55 2.52
N GLU A 86 13.13 -2.83 1.99
CA GLU A 86 14.20 -3.53 2.70
C GLU A 86 13.68 -4.83 3.34
N SER A 87 13.03 -5.67 2.52
CA SER A 87 12.32 -6.87 3.00
C SER A 87 13.20 -7.83 3.80
N GLY A 88 14.51 -7.82 3.62
CA GLY A 88 15.45 -8.55 4.47
C GLY A 88 15.40 -8.11 5.95
N LYS A 89 15.31 -6.80 6.22
CA LYS A 89 15.12 -6.29 7.59
C LYS A 89 13.73 -6.61 8.13
N VAL A 90 12.72 -6.58 7.26
CA VAL A 90 11.35 -6.97 7.66
C VAL A 90 11.33 -8.42 8.11
N VAL A 91 11.95 -9.32 7.34
CA VAL A 91 12.12 -10.73 7.72
C VAL A 91 12.82 -10.88 9.06
N GLN A 92 13.96 -10.17 9.25
CA GLN A 92 14.69 -10.20 10.52
C GLN A 92 13.82 -9.73 11.69
N GLY A 93 13.00 -8.68 11.47
CA GLY A 93 12.08 -8.15 12.47
C GLY A 93 10.99 -9.15 12.85
N PHE A 94 10.36 -9.79 11.86
CA PHE A 94 9.32 -10.79 12.07
C PHE A 94 9.85 -12.10 12.66
N ALA A 95 11.10 -12.45 12.37
CA ALA A 95 11.75 -13.67 12.88
C ALA A 95 12.29 -13.55 14.32
N ARG A 96 12.06 -12.43 15.00
CA ARG A 96 12.51 -12.24 16.39
C ARG A 96 11.76 -13.18 17.32
N ASP A 97 12.47 -13.89 18.18
CA ASP A 97 11.88 -14.80 19.18
C ASP A 97 10.99 -14.11 20.21
N ASN A 98 11.22 -12.81 20.46
CA ASN A 98 10.44 -12.00 21.40
C ASN A 98 9.38 -11.12 20.71
N LEU A 99 8.96 -11.43 19.50
CA LEU A 99 7.84 -10.78 18.81
C LEU A 99 6.68 -11.77 18.70
N PHE A 100 5.59 -11.52 19.44
CA PHE A 100 4.36 -12.29 19.30
C PHE A 100 3.57 -11.78 18.09
N THR A 101 3.35 -12.63 17.08
CA THR A 101 2.70 -12.22 15.82
C THR A 101 1.42 -13.01 15.56
N VAL A 102 0.32 -12.28 15.34
CA VAL A 102 -0.97 -12.83 14.90
C VAL A 102 -1.30 -12.29 13.51
N VAL A 103 -1.63 -13.18 12.57
CA VAL A 103 -1.97 -12.81 11.20
C VAL A 103 -3.40 -13.23 10.86
N LEU A 104 -4.22 -12.27 10.42
CA LEU A 104 -5.56 -12.49 9.91
C LEU A 104 -5.48 -12.44 8.39
N GLU A 105 -5.68 -13.58 7.71
CA GLU A 105 -5.44 -13.65 6.27
C GLU A 105 -6.31 -14.74 5.61
N HIS A 106 -6.55 -14.59 4.31
CA HIS A 106 -7.24 -15.59 3.49
C HIS A 106 -6.31 -16.73 3.09
N PHE A 107 -5.03 -16.44 2.90
CA PHE A 107 -4.03 -17.37 2.40
C PHE A 107 -2.78 -17.36 3.28
N LYS A 108 -2.03 -18.44 3.25
CA LYS A 108 -0.75 -18.49 3.94
C LYS A 108 0.31 -17.69 3.17
N THR A 109 0.33 -16.37 3.40
CA THR A 109 1.27 -15.41 2.80
C THR A 109 2.68 -15.57 3.37
N ASP A 110 3.67 -14.83 2.80
CA ASP A 110 5.02 -14.79 3.39
C ASP A 110 5.00 -14.26 4.83
N THR A 111 4.13 -13.30 5.13
CA THR A 111 3.96 -12.78 6.50
C THR A 111 3.38 -13.83 7.43
N ALA A 112 2.43 -14.64 6.95
CA ALA A 112 1.83 -15.71 7.74
C ALA A 112 2.83 -16.82 8.12
N ASP A 113 3.94 -16.97 7.38
CA ASP A 113 4.97 -17.95 7.72
C ASP A 113 5.76 -17.59 9.00
N TYR A 114 5.67 -16.34 9.47
CA TYR A 114 6.30 -15.85 10.70
C TYR A 114 5.30 -15.68 11.86
N ALA A 115 4.05 -16.09 11.68
CA ALA A 115 3.02 -15.90 12.68
C ALA A 115 3.03 -17.01 13.74
N ASP A 116 2.86 -16.63 15.01
CA ASP A 116 2.55 -17.57 16.08
C ASP A 116 1.13 -18.13 15.96
N TYR A 117 0.21 -17.27 15.49
CA TYR A 117 -1.17 -17.65 15.22
C TYR A 117 -1.66 -17.07 13.89
N ILE A 118 -2.30 -17.94 13.10
CA ILE A 118 -3.01 -17.56 11.87
C ILE A 118 -4.51 -17.71 12.12
N LEU A 119 -5.25 -16.61 11.96
CA LEU A 119 -6.70 -16.58 12.08
C LEU A 119 -7.29 -16.43 10.67
N PRO A 120 -8.02 -17.44 10.16
CA PRO A 120 -8.58 -17.36 8.80
C PRO A 120 -9.68 -16.31 8.72
N ALA A 121 -9.55 -15.40 7.76
CA ALA A 121 -10.50 -14.33 7.49
C ALA A 121 -11.43 -14.71 6.34
N THR A 122 -12.65 -14.15 6.35
CA THR A 122 -13.63 -14.34 5.27
C THR A 122 -13.31 -13.50 4.05
N THR A 123 -13.70 -13.98 2.87
CA THR A 123 -13.71 -13.23 1.61
C THR A 123 -14.97 -12.38 1.46
N GLN A 124 -15.05 -11.52 0.44
CA GLN A 124 -16.22 -10.67 0.18
C GLN A 124 -17.52 -11.46 -0.01
N LEU A 125 -17.46 -12.72 -0.43
CA LEU A 125 -18.65 -13.55 -0.59
C LEU A 125 -19.29 -13.97 0.74
N GLU A 126 -18.58 -13.80 1.86
CA GLU A 126 -18.89 -14.41 3.15
C GLU A 126 -19.22 -13.39 4.25
N HIS A 127 -19.10 -12.07 4.01
CA HIS A 127 -19.33 -11.06 5.03
C HIS A 127 -20.05 -9.81 4.50
N TRP A 128 -20.55 -9.00 5.44
CA TRP A 128 -21.06 -7.67 5.16
C TRP A 128 -19.94 -6.68 4.99
N ASP A 129 -20.06 -5.79 3.99
CA ASP A 129 -19.16 -4.66 3.81
C ASP A 129 -19.81 -3.55 2.98
N VAL A 130 -19.20 -2.38 2.94
CA VAL A 130 -19.55 -1.29 2.04
C VAL A 130 -18.36 -0.95 1.16
N HIS A 131 -18.60 -0.79 -0.14
CA HIS A 131 -17.55 -0.50 -1.09
C HIS A 131 -17.65 0.90 -1.66
N LEU A 132 -16.50 1.55 -1.73
CA LEU A 132 -16.27 2.84 -2.37
C LEU A 132 -15.41 2.60 -3.62
N SER A 133 -15.56 3.44 -4.64
CA SER A 133 -14.87 3.22 -5.92
C SER A 133 -14.17 4.47 -6.43
N TYR A 134 -13.20 4.26 -7.32
CA TYR A 134 -12.61 5.33 -8.13
C TYR A 134 -13.32 5.53 -9.48
N GLY A 135 -14.11 4.56 -9.93
CA GLY A 135 -14.70 4.53 -11.27
C GLY A 135 -16.15 5.05 -11.36
N HIS A 136 -16.80 5.22 -10.22
CA HIS A 136 -18.19 5.71 -10.14
C HIS A 136 -18.43 6.47 -8.84
N THR A 137 -19.62 7.05 -8.69
CA THR A 137 -20.03 7.84 -7.53
C THR A 137 -21.07 7.12 -6.66
N ASP A 138 -21.16 5.80 -6.77
CA ASP A 138 -22.11 5.01 -6.00
C ASP A 138 -21.45 4.43 -4.75
N VAL A 139 -22.20 4.36 -3.66
CA VAL A 139 -21.93 3.49 -2.53
C VAL A 139 -22.52 2.13 -2.84
N MET A 140 -21.77 1.07 -2.65
CA MET A 140 -22.21 -0.30 -2.86
C MET A 140 -22.28 -1.06 -1.54
N LEU A 141 -23.30 -1.86 -1.35
CA LEU A 141 -23.45 -2.77 -0.21
C LEU A 141 -23.08 -4.18 -0.64
N ASN A 142 -22.15 -4.77 0.08
CA ASN A 142 -21.84 -6.18 -0.02
C ASN A 142 -22.58 -6.95 1.07
N GLN A 143 -23.46 -7.85 0.66
CA GLN A 143 -24.13 -8.80 1.55
C GLN A 143 -23.49 -10.18 1.39
N PRO A 144 -23.38 -11.00 2.45
CA PRO A 144 -22.83 -12.34 2.32
C PRO A 144 -23.70 -13.19 1.39
N ALA A 145 -23.11 -13.76 0.35
CA ALA A 145 -23.76 -14.65 -0.60
C ALA A 145 -23.66 -16.12 -0.18
N ILE A 146 -22.69 -16.45 0.65
CA ILE A 146 -22.45 -17.80 1.20
C ILE A 146 -22.09 -17.70 2.69
N ALA A 147 -22.25 -18.81 3.39
CA ALA A 147 -21.75 -18.93 4.76
C ALA A 147 -20.19 -18.96 4.76
N PRO A 148 -19.55 -18.50 5.86
CA PRO A 148 -18.11 -18.61 6.00
C PRO A 148 -17.59 -20.03 5.80
N VAL A 149 -16.50 -20.16 5.04
CA VAL A 149 -15.88 -21.45 4.73
C VAL A 149 -14.99 -21.91 5.88
N GLY A 150 -15.19 -23.14 6.34
CA GLY A 150 -14.36 -23.76 7.37
C GLY A 150 -14.41 -22.99 8.70
N GLN A 151 -13.28 -22.49 9.15
CA GLN A 151 -13.15 -21.73 10.41
C GLN A 151 -13.00 -20.22 10.18
N ALA A 152 -13.18 -19.76 8.92
CA ALA A 152 -13.04 -18.34 8.60
C ALA A 152 -14.10 -17.50 9.33
N LYS A 153 -13.68 -16.32 9.77
CA LYS A 153 -14.55 -15.32 10.41
C LYS A 153 -14.30 -13.94 9.79
N PRO A 154 -15.33 -13.09 9.70
CA PRO A 154 -15.10 -11.67 9.39
C PRO A 154 -14.09 -11.05 10.37
N ASN A 155 -13.21 -10.20 9.88
CA ASN A 155 -12.25 -9.49 10.75
C ASN A 155 -12.95 -8.74 11.89
N THR A 156 -14.10 -8.14 11.61
CA THR A 156 -14.95 -7.48 12.60
C THR A 156 -15.37 -8.43 13.73
N GLN A 157 -15.76 -9.65 13.41
CA GLN A 157 -16.10 -10.67 14.41
C GLN A 157 -14.87 -11.09 15.22
N ILE A 158 -13.70 -11.27 14.57
CA ILE A 158 -12.45 -11.61 15.27
C ILE A 158 -12.12 -10.52 16.30
N PHE A 159 -12.19 -9.24 15.90
CA PHE A 159 -11.93 -8.12 16.81
C PHE A 159 -12.98 -8.00 17.93
N ARG A 160 -14.26 -8.25 17.66
CA ARG A 160 -15.29 -8.31 18.72
C ARG A 160 -15.01 -9.42 19.74
N GLU A 161 -14.62 -10.61 19.26
CA GLU A 161 -14.27 -11.71 20.16
C GLU A 161 -12.98 -11.42 20.95
N LEU A 162 -12.01 -10.74 20.37
CA LEU A 162 -10.81 -10.28 21.07
C LEU A 162 -11.16 -9.24 22.14
N ALA A 163 -11.94 -8.22 21.78
CA ALA A 163 -12.40 -7.19 22.72
C ALA A 163 -13.11 -7.81 23.96
N LYS A 164 -14.01 -8.77 23.72
CA LYS A 164 -14.68 -9.49 24.80
C LYS A 164 -13.70 -10.21 25.73
N ARG A 165 -12.65 -10.86 25.17
CA ARG A 165 -11.62 -11.57 25.98
C ARG A 165 -10.72 -10.61 26.74
N MET A 166 -10.55 -9.40 26.23
CA MET A 166 -9.80 -8.32 26.89
C MET A 166 -10.63 -7.55 27.93
N GLY A 167 -11.92 -7.87 28.07
CA GLY A 167 -12.81 -7.22 29.02
C GLY A 167 -13.33 -5.85 28.58
N PHE A 168 -13.35 -5.57 27.28
CA PHE A 168 -13.97 -4.36 26.75
C PHE A 168 -15.46 -4.55 26.59
N ASP A 169 -16.25 -3.68 27.24
CA ASP A 169 -17.71 -3.80 27.36
C ASP A 169 -18.50 -2.73 26.60
N GLU A 170 -17.82 -1.80 25.94
CA GLU A 170 -18.44 -0.71 25.20
C GLU A 170 -19.41 -1.25 24.13
N ALA A 171 -20.52 -0.53 23.92
CA ALA A 171 -21.61 -0.97 23.05
C ALA A 171 -21.14 -1.25 21.61
N CYS A 172 -20.22 -0.46 21.08
CA CYS A 172 -19.69 -0.62 19.73
C CYS A 172 -19.02 -1.98 19.47
N PHE A 173 -18.49 -2.64 20.51
CA PHE A 173 -17.97 -4.02 20.38
C PHE A 173 -19.05 -5.10 20.30
N LYS A 174 -20.33 -4.70 20.33
CA LYS A 174 -21.50 -5.61 20.24
C LYS A 174 -22.28 -5.40 18.95
N ASP A 175 -21.94 -4.37 18.16
CA ASP A 175 -22.62 -4.05 16.91
C ASP A 175 -22.42 -5.16 15.88
N SER A 176 -23.49 -5.49 15.15
CA SER A 176 -23.42 -6.41 14.02
C SER A 176 -22.72 -5.75 12.82
N ASP A 177 -22.23 -6.55 11.89
CA ASP A 177 -21.64 -6.04 10.66
C ASP A 177 -22.65 -5.24 9.82
N GLU A 178 -23.93 -5.66 9.79
CA GLU A 178 -24.99 -4.90 9.16
C GLU A 178 -25.20 -3.53 9.83
N THR A 179 -25.19 -3.47 11.16
CA THR A 179 -25.26 -2.21 11.91
C THR A 179 -24.09 -1.30 11.56
N MET A 180 -22.88 -1.84 11.52
CA MET A 180 -21.69 -1.08 11.11
C MET A 180 -21.79 -0.54 9.68
N CYS A 181 -22.31 -1.33 8.72
CA CYS A 181 -22.55 -0.88 7.35
C CYS A 181 -23.57 0.29 7.31
N ARG A 182 -24.64 0.23 8.13
CA ARG A 182 -25.61 1.31 8.25
C ARG A 182 -24.99 2.58 8.82
N ASP A 183 -24.24 2.44 9.91
CA ASP A 183 -23.64 3.55 10.64
C ASP A 183 -22.46 4.19 9.88
N ALA A 184 -21.88 3.45 8.92
CA ALA A 184 -20.83 3.96 8.04
C ALA A 184 -21.22 5.24 7.31
N PHE A 185 -22.50 5.43 6.99
CA PHE A 185 -22.99 6.61 6.29
C PHE A 185 -24.09 7.37 7.07
N GLY A 186 -24.66 6.76 8.13
CA GLY A 186 -25.74 7.33 8.91
C GLY A 186 -26.93 7.77 8.03
N ASP A 187 -27.37 9.00 8.16
CA ASP A 187 -28.47 9.59 7.40
C ASP A 187 -28.06 10.10 5.97
N LYS A 188 -26.80 9.97 5.60
CA LYS A 188 -26.28 10.48 4.32
C LYS A 188 -26.58 9.56 3.13
N VAL A 189 -26.85 8.30 3.41
CA VAL A 189 -27.21 7.29 2.41
C VAL A 189 -28.40 6.48 2.93
N ASP A 190 -29.44 6.32 2.12
CA ASP A 190 -30.60 5.50 2.48
C ASP A 190 -30.22 4.02 2.52
N PHE A 191 -30.08 3.48 3.71
CA PHE A 191 -29.69 2.07 3.92
C PHE A 191 -30.78 1.10 3.44
N ALA A 192 -32.06 1.47 3.49
CA ALA A 192 -33.12 0.62 2.95
C ALA A 192 -33.03 0.53 1.40
N HIS A 193 -32.62 1.61 0.76
CA HIS A 193 -32.30 1.60 -0.68
C HIS A 193 -31.10 0.68 -0.96
N LEU A 194 -30.01 0.81 -0.19
CA LEU A 194 -28.83 -0.06 -0.33
C LEU A 194 -29.17 -1.55 -0.15
N LEU A 195 -30.01 -1.90 0.82
CA LEU A 195 -30.44 -3.28 1.05
C LEU A 195 -31.23 -3.85 -0.12
N ARG A 196 -32.08 -3.04 -0.74
CA ARG A 196 -32.96 -3.46 -1.84
C ARG A 196 -32.21 -3.56 -3.18
N ASP A 197 -31.40 -2.55 -3.50
CA ASP A 197 -30.83 -2.37 -4.83
C ASP A 197 -29.33 -2.69 -4.90
N GLY A 198 -28.66 -2.86 -3.75
CA GLY A 198 -27.24 -3.19 -3.65
C GLY A 198 -26.32 -1.97 -3.82
N PHE A 199 -26.84 -0.84 -4.29
CA PHE A 199 -26.07 0.41 -4.45
C PHE A 199 -26.95 1.65 -4.28
N ALA A 200 -26.33 2.78 -3.99
CA ALA A 200 -26.97 4.08 -3.95
C ALA A 200 -26.06 5.16 -4.53
N PRO A 201 -26.53 5.96 -5.50
CA PRO A 201 -25.73 7.04 -6.06
C PRO A 201 -25.56 8.18 -5.05
N LEU A 202 -24.36 8.74 -5.01
CA LEU A 202 -24.10 9.98 -4.26
C LEU A 202 -24.53 11.19 -5.09
N ASN A 203 -25.11 12.15 -4.43
CA ASN A 203 -25.40 13.45 -5.04
C ASN A 203 -24.12 14.32 -5.01
N VAL A 204 -23.31 14.21 -6.05
CA VAL A 204 -22.09 15.00 -6.23
C VAL A 204 -22.27 16.02 -7.35
N PRO A 205 -21.80 17.28 -7.18
CA PRO A 205 -21.94 18.28 -8.22
C PRO A 205 -21.08 17.95 -9.44
N ASP A 206 -21.61 18.20 -10.65
CA ASP A 206 -20.91 17.96 -11.92
C ASP A 206 -19.63 18.79 -12.08
N ALA A 207 -19.58 19.96 -11.47
CA ALA A 207 -18.42 20.86 -11.48
C ALA A 207 -18.25 21.49 -10.08
N PRO A 208 -17.66 20.78 -9.11
CA PRO A 208 -17.67 21.14 -7.70
C PRO A 208 -17.02 22.50 -7.39
N PHE A 209 -16.11 22.97 -8.22
CA PHE A 209 -15.40 24.24 -8.03
C PHE A 209 -15.68 25.27 -9.13
N ALA A 210 -16.76 25.12 -9.90
CA ALA A 210 -17.09 26.02 -11.00
C ALA A 210 -17.25 27.49 -10.56
N GLN A 211 -17.72 27.70 -9.33
CA GLN A 211 -17.90 29.01 -8.71
C GLN A 211 -16.83 29.35 -7.66
N GLY A 212 -15.69 28.64 -7.65
CA GLY A 212 -14.68 28.73 -6.59
C GLY A 212 -15.03 27.86 -5.41
N GLY A 213 -14.71 28.32 -4.18
CA GLY A 213 -14.99 27.54 -2.95
C GLY A 213 -14.00 26.40 -2.73
N PHE A 214 -12.76 26.52 -3.22
CA PHE A 214 -11.69 25.58 -2.88
C PHE A 214 -11.48 25.56 -1.36
N PRO A 215 -11.20 24.39 -0.76
CA PRO A 215 -10.95 24.25 0.68
C PRO A 215 -9.55 24.77 1.06
N THR A 216 -9.29 26.03 0.78
CA THR A 216 -8.05 26.77 1.03
C THR A 216 -8.40 28.06 1.79
N PRO A 217 -7.45 28.68 2.49
CA PRO A 217 -7.69 29.94 3.20
C PRO A 217 -8.27 31.05 2.33
N SER A 218 -7.87 31.14 1.06
CA SER A 218 -8.38 32.15 0.11
C SER A 218 -9.69 31.74 -0.60
N GLY A 219 -10.14 30.49 -0.46
CA GLY A 219 -11.26 29.95 -1.26
C GLY A 219 -10.90 29.76 -2.74
N LYS A 220 -9.65 29.93 -3.14
CA LYS A 220 -9.14 29.80 -4.51
C LYS A 220 -8.11 28.68 -4.61
N CYS A 221 -7.83 28.18 -5.80
CA CYS A 221 -6.69 27.32 -6.03
C CYS A 221 -5.39 28.10 -5.76
N GLU A 222 -4.69 27.76 -4.68
CA GLU A 222 -3.47 28.45 -4.26
C GLU A 222 -2.23 27.80 -4.88
N PHE A 223 -1.48 28.53 -5.68
CA PHE A 223 -0.20 28.09 -6.24
C PHE A 223 0.88 28.13 -5.17
N PHE A 224 0.94 29.20 -4.39
CA PHE A 224 1.80 29.29 -3.20
C PHE A 224 1.08 28.71 -1.98
N SER A 225 1.75 27.86 -1.22
CA SER A 225 1.23 27.27 0.02
C SER A 225 1.94 27.86 1.23
N ALA A 226 1.31 28.80 1.90
CA ALA A 226 1.82 29.35 3.15
C ALA A 226 1.99 28.27 4.24
N ARG A 227 1.14 27.25 4.23
CA ARG A 227 1.23 26.11 5.17
C ARG A 227 2.51 25.29 4.97
N LEU A 228 2.92 25.01 3.74
CA LEU A 228 4.17 24.29 3.45
C LEU A 228 5.39 25.16 3.79
N ALA A 229 5.34 26.44 3.41
CA ALA A 229 6.41 27.39 3.75
C ALA A 229 6.61 27.48 5.28
N ALA A 230 5.54 27.47 6.07
CA ALA A 230 5.62 27.47 7.53
C ALA A 230 6.20 26.16 8.12
N GLN A 231 6.22 25.07 7.34
CA GLN A 231 6.86 23.80 7.70
C GLN A 231 8.31 23.69 7.20
N GLY A 232 8.88 24.75 6.65
CA GLY A 232 10.22 24.73 6.06
C GLY A 232 10.33 24.07 4.70
N LEU A 233 9.18 23.78 4.05
CA LEU A 233 9.11 23.23 2.70
C LEU A 233 8.87 24.37 1.69
N ASP A 234 9.20 24.12 0.41
CA ASP A 234 8.97 25.12 -0.62
C ASP A 234 7.46 25.43 -0.80
N GLY A 235 7.10 26.68 -0.64
CA GLY A 235 5.73 27.18 -0.82
C GLY A 235 5.25 27.04 -2.25
N LEU A 236 6.13 27.13 -3.24
CA LEU A 236 5.86 26.80 -4.64
C LEU A 236 6.29 25.37 -4.95
N PRO A 237 5.60 24.69 -5.90
CA PRO A 237 6.07 23.38 -6.35
C PRO A 237 7.34 23.55 -7.20
N ASP A 238 8.46 23.09 -6.69
CA ASP A 238 9.73 23.08 -7.40
C ASP A 238 10.31 21.66 -7.47
N HIS A 239 11.36 21.49 -8.26
CA HIS A 239 12.07 20.22 -8.38
C HIS A 239 12.98 20.01 -7.17
N VAL A 240 12.78 18.87 -6.51
CA VAL A 240 13.69 18.37 -5.48
C VAL A 240 14.33 17.09 -6.02
N PRO A 241 15.68 16.98 -6.03
CA PRO A 241 16.34 15.76 -6.47
C PRO A 241 15.88 14.53 -5.67
N ASN A 242 15.74 13.41 -6.34
CA ASN A 242 15.45 12.14 -5.67
C ASN A 242 16.61 11.73 -4.76
N TYR A 243 16.35 10.90 -3.76
CA TYR A 243 17.39 10.34 -2.88
C TYR A 243 18.44 9.57 -3.67
N GLU A 244 17.98 8.75 -4.63
CA GLU A 244 18.83 8.00 -5.56
C GLU A 244 18.37 8.32 -6.98
N SER A 245 19.23 8.94 -7.78
CA SER A 245 18.93 9.30 -9.16
C SER A 245 20.00 8.76 -10.12
N LEU A 246 19.59 8.49 -11.35
CA LEU A 246 20.50 7.98 -12.38
C LEU A 246 21.74 8.89 -12.50
N GLY A 247 22.91 8.28 -12.44
CA GLY A 247 24.20 8.99 -12.48
C GLY A 247 24.73 9.44 -11.11
N SER A 248 23.98 9.29 -10.02
CA SER A 248 24.45 9.65 -8.67
C SER A 248 25.35 8.60 -8.02
N SER A 249 25.48 7.40 -8.60
CA SER A 249 26.36 6.34 -8.12
C SER A 249 27.11 5.67 -9.25
N ALA A 250 28.44 5.53 -9.09
CA ALA A 250 29.26 4.74 -10.02
C ALA A 250 29.17 3.22 -9.74
N ILE A 251 28.86 2.83 -8.49
CA ILE A 251 28.78 1.42 -8.08
C ILE A 251 27.44 0.82 -8.50
N TYR A 252 26.35 1.58 -8.41
CA TYR A 252 24.99 1.19 -8.77
C TYR A 252 24.48 2.06 -9.93
N PRO A 253 24.93 1.78 -11.17
CA PRO A 253 24.71 2.69 -12.32
C PRO A 253 23.34 2.59 -12.96
N LEU A 254 22.50 1.63 -12.56
CA LEU A 254 21.18 1.41 -13.13
C LEU A 254 20.09 1.88 -12.16
N ALA A 255 19.15 2.68 -12.66
CA ALA A 255 17.94 3.01 -11.91
C ALA A 255 16.92 1.85 -12.05
N MET A 256 16.44 1.34 -10.93
CA MET A 256 15.43 0.29 -10.93
C MET A 256 14.07 0.87 -10.58
N ILE A 257 13.06 0.53 -11.39
CA ILE A 257 11.65 0.69 -11.04
C ILE A 257 10.98 -0.68 -10.96
N SER A 258 9.99 -0.81 -10.07
CA SER A 258 9.29 -2.06 -9.84
C SER A 258 7.79 -1.93 -10.13
N PRO A 259 7.41 -1.77 -11.42
CA PRO A 259 6.01 -1.66 -11.79
C PRO A 259 5.28 -2.98 -11.52
N PRO A 260 3.96 -2.95 -11.30
CA PRO A 260 3.16 -4.16 -11.16
C PRO A 260 3.33 -5.08 -12.38
N ALA A 261 3.45 -6.38 -12.12
CA ALA A 261 3.28 -7.38 -13.18
C ALA A 261 1.81 -7.37 -13.66
N ARG A 262 1.58 -7.78 -14.90
CA ARG A 262 0.27 -7.63 -15.55
C ARG A 262 -0.87 -8.35 -14.80
N ASN A 263 -0.59 -9.53 -14.27
CA ASN A 263 -1.58 -10.41 -13.66
C ASN A 263 -1.56 -10.39 -12.13
N PHE A 264 -0.74 -9.52 -11.53
CA PHE A 264 -0.68 -9.33 -10.07
C PHE A 264 -1.15 -7.93 -9.68
N LEU A 265 -1.72 -7.83 -8.49
CA LEU A 265 -2.02 -6.55 -7.84
C LEU A 265 -1.18 -6.46 -6.56
N ASN A 266 -0.01 -5.84 -6.65
CA ASN A 266 1.02 -5.92 -5.62
C ASN A 266 1.31 -7.39 -5.24
N SER A 267 1.13 -7.79 -3.98
CA SER A 267 1.27 -9.19 -3.55
C SER A 267 -0.01 -10.02 -3.69
N SER A 268 -1.12 -9.42 -4.13
CA SER A 268 -2.37 -10.16 -4.38
C SER A 268 -2.30 -10.90 -5.71
N PHE A 269 -2.95 -12.06 -5.77
CA PHE A 269 -3.03 -12.96 -6.92
C PHE A 269 -1.76 -13.75 -7.25
N VAL A 270 -0.63 -13.46 -6.65
CA VAL A 270 0.62 -14.23 -6.82
C VAL A 270 0.43 -15.70 -6.43
N ASN A 271 -0.42 -15.97 -5.44
CA ASN A 271 -0.80 -17.33 -5.01
C ASN A 271 -1.73 -18.04 -5.98
N VAL A 272 -2.41 -17.33 -6.88
CA VAL A 272 -3.33 -17.92 -7.87
C VAL A 272 -2.51 -18.55 -9.00
N LYS A 273 -2.51 -19.88 -9.05
CA LYS A 273 -1.64 -20.64 -9.97
C LYS A 273 -1.82 -20.23 -11.43
N SER A 274 -3.07 -20.09 -11.91
CA SER A 274 -3.34 -19.72 -13.30
C SER A 274 -2.78 -18.35 -13.68
N LEU A 275 -2.85 -17.35 -12.78
CA LEU A 275 -2.29 -16.03 -13.02
C LEU A 275 -0.76 -16.05 -12.93
N ARG A 276 -0.22 -16.81 -11.98
CA ARG A 276 1.23 -16.99 -11.87
C ARG A 276 1.82 -17.74 -13.08
N ASP A 277 1.12 -18.73 -13.61
CA ASP A 277 1.54 -19.45 -14.82
C ASP A 277 1.57 -18.52 -16.05
N MET A 278 0.69 -17.50 -16.10
CA MET A 278 0.70 -16.48 -17.16
C MET A 278 1.89 -15.49 -17.02
N GLU A 279 2.33 -15.19 -15.82
CA GLU A 279 3.53 -14.37 -15.58
C GLU A 279 4.82 -15.18 -15.78
N GLY A 280 4.77 -16.50 -15.57
CA GLY A 280 5.90 -17.42 -15.67
C GLY A 280 6.79 -17.36 -14.43
N GLU A 281 7.75 -16.46 -14.40
CA GLU A 281 8.76 -16.35 -13.35
C GLU A 281 9.19 -14.89 -13.11
N PRO A 282 9.88 -14.58 -12.01
CA PRO A 282 10.41 -13.25 -11.78
C PRO A 282 11.33 -12.79 -12.90
N LEU A 283 11.01 -11.65 -13.52
CA LEU A 283 11.76 -11.08 -14.65
C LEU A 283 12.36 -9.71 -14.30
N LEU A 284 13.52 -9.44 -14.89
CA LEU A 284 14.10 -8.11 -14.97
C LEU A 284 14.16 -7.68 -16.44
N GLU A 285 13.37 -6.70 -16.85
CA GLU A 285 13.55 -6.09 -18.16
C GLU A 285 14.79 -5.20 -18.14
N ILE A 286 15.69 -5.40 -19.11
CA ILE A 286 16.96 -4.71 -19.24
C ILE A 286 17.22 -4.33 -20.71
N HIS A 287 17.80 -3.14 -20.95
CA HIS A 287 18.19 -2.70 -22.30
C HIS A 287 19.31 -3.59 -22.86
N ALA A 288 19.34 -3.78 -24.19
CA ALA A 288 20.32 -4.65 -24.85
C ALA A 288 21.76 -4.22 -24.58
N ASP A 289 22.06 -2.92 -24.63
CA ASP A 289 23.42 -2.40 -24.39
C ASP A 289 23.84 -2.61 -22.93
N ASP A 290 22.93 -2.40 -21.96
CA ASP A 290 23.21 -2.61 -20.54
C ASP A 290 23.47 -4.09 -20.24
N ALA A 291 22.73 -4.98 -20.90
CA ALA A 291 22.93 -6.43 -20.81
C ALA A 291 24.27 -6.86 -21.43
N ALA A 292 24.58 -6.36 -22.63
CA ALA A 292 25.83 -6.67 -23.35
C ALA A 292 27.07 -6.23 -22.54
N GLN A 293 27.06 -5.05 -21.95
CA GLN A 293 28.15 -4.54 -21.10
C GLN A 293 28.45 -5.44 -19.91
N ARG A 294 27.46 -6.25 -19.48
CA ARG A 294 27.54 -7.17 -18.33
C ARG A 294 27.64 -8.64 -18.71
N GLY A 295 27.71 -8.93 -20.00
CA GLY A 295 27.75 -10.31 -20.52
C GLY A 295 26.47 -11.09 -20.27
N ILE A 296 25.33 -10.39 -20.09
CA ILE A 296 24.05 -11.00 -19.77
C ILE A 296 23.31 -11.35 -21.06
N ALA A 297 22.95 -12.63 -21.22
CA ALA A 297 22.09 -13.11 -22.29
C ALA A 297 20.61 -13.13 -21.86
N HIS A 298 19.72 -13.06 -22.86
CA HIS A 298 18.28 -13.20 -22.63
C HIS A 298 17.95 -14.54 -21.95
N GLY A 299 17.12 -14.52 -20.90
CA GLY A 299 16.74 -15.72 -20.13
C GLY A 299 17.76 -16.16 -19.08
N THR A 300 18.93 -15.53 -18.99
CA THR A 300 19.91 -15.86 -17.95
C THR A 300 19.43 -15.44 -16.57
N VAL A 301 19.67 -16.27 -15.56
CA VAL A 301 19.43 -15.89 -14.16
C VAL A 301 20.48 -14.87 -13.75
N VAL A 302 20.02 -13.75 -13.24
CA VAL A 302 20.87 -12.64 -12.77
C VAL A 302 20.62 -12.34 -11.31
N LYS A 303 21.64 -11.80 -10.66
CA LYS A 303 21.57 -11.17 -9.35
C LYS A 303 21.45 -9.68 -9.52
N VAL A 304 20.40 -9.08 -8.99
CA VAL A 304 20.19 -7.63 -8.88
C VAL A 304 20.50 -7.24 -7.44
N PHE A 305 21.33 -6.23 -7.22
CA PHE A 305 21.79 -5.91 -5.86
C PHE A 305 22.15 -4.44 -5.67
N ASN A 306 22.13 -4.02 -4.41
CA ASN A 306 22.68 -2.78 -3.87
C ASN A 306 23.10 -2.98 -2.41
N ASP A 307 23.40 -1.90 -1.67
CA ASP A 307 23.84 -1.97 -0.28
C ASP A 307 22.76 -2.54 0.66
N ARG A 308 21.48 -2.53 0.27
CA ARG A 308 20.36 -3.03 1.09
C ARG A 308 20.19 -4.55 0.99
N GLY A 309 20.50 -5.12 -0.15
CA GLY A 309 20.33 -6.57 -0.35
C GLY A 309 20.47 -7.01 -1.80
N SER A 310 19.89 -8.16 -2.10
CA SER A 310 19.86 -8.70 -3.47
C SER A 310 18.64 -9.58 -3.70
N TYR A 311 18.18 -9.64 -4.95
CA TYR A 311 17.23 -10.67 -5.38
C TYR A 311 17.66 -11.26 -6.73
N HIS A 312 17.07 -12.42 -7.07
CA HIS A 312 17.37 -13.16 -8.29
C HIS A 312 16.14 -13.22 -9.19
N CYS A 313 16.39 -13.07 -10.48
CA CYS A 313 15.35 -13.12 -11.51
C CYS A 313 15.95 -13.48 -12.85
N LYS A 314 15.14 -13.73 -13.87
CA LYS A 314 15.66 -13.92 -15.23
C LYS A 314 15.73 -12.59 -15.98
N ALA A 315 16.83 -12.37 -16.68
CA ALA A 315 17.00 -11.21 -17.53
C ALA A 315 16.12 -11.32 -18.79
N HIS A 316 15.28 -10.33 -19.01
CA HIS A 316 14.49 -10.17 -20.22
C HIS A 316 15.00 -8.96 -20.99
N ILE A 317 15.80 -9.21 -22.04
CA ILE A 317 16.29 -8.14 -22.92
C ILE A 317 15.10 -7.60 -23.70
N SER A 318 14.77 -6.33 -23.47
CA SER A 318 13.54 -5.72 -23.96
C SER A 318 13.77 -4.28 -24.43
N PRO A 319 13.20 -3.87 -25.57
CA PRO A 319 13.21 -2.47 -25.99
C PRO A 319 12.32 -1.56 -25.13
N ARG A 320 11.53 -2.13 -24.22
CA ARG A 320 10.73 -1.35 -23.24
C ARG A 320 11.62 -0.74 -22.16
N ALA A 321 12.72 -1.39 -21.80
CA ALA A 321 13.70 -0.84 -20.87
C ALA A 321 14.55 0.21 -21.58
N ARG A 322 14.58 1.43 -21.03
CA ARG A 322 15.49 2.48 -21.49
C ARG A 322 16.91 2.18 -20.99
N GLN A 323 17.92 2.52 -21.77
CA GLN A 323 19.32 2.41 -21.34
C GLN A 323 19.53 3.13 -19.99
N GLY A 324 20.19 2.47 -19.05
CA GLY A 324 20.39 2.93 -17.69
C GLY A 324 19.23 2.67 -16.74
N VAL A 325 18.11 2.09 -17.22
CA VAL A 325 16.92 1.78 -16.40
C VAL A 325 16.57 0.31 -16.53
N VAL A 326 16.25 -0.33 -15.41
CA VAL A 326 15.77 -1.71 -15.36
C VAL A 326 14.41 -1.80 -14.69
N HIS A 327 13.58 -2.76 -15.12
CA HIS A 327 12.25 -2.97 -14.57
C HIS A 327 12.18 -4.32 -13.85
N GLY A 328 12.09 -4.29 -12.52
CA GLY A 328 11.82 -5.47 -11.71
C GLY A 328 10.32 -5.71 -11.62
N LEU A 329 9.77 -6.60 -12.46
CA LEU A 329 8.33 -6.76 -12.62
C LEU A 329 7.67 -7.45 -11.44
N GLY A 330 6.70 -6.77 -10.84
CA GLY A 330 5.79 -7.29 -9.83
C GLY A 330 6.40 -7.52 -8.47
N ILE A 331 5.54 -7.86 -7.52
CA ILE A 331 5.94 -8.28 -6.18
C ILE A 331 5.63 -9.76 -6.04
N TRP A 332 6.61 -10.60 -6.34
CA TRP A 332 6.50 -12.04 -6.10
C TRP A 332 6.54 -12.29 -4.60
N TRP A 333 5.74 -13.24 -4.11
CA TRP A 333 5.97 -13.77 -2.78
C TRP A 333 7.36 -14.37 -2.72
N ARG A 334 8.07 -14.11 -1.63
CA ARG A 334 9.45 -14.59 -1.46
C ARG A 334 9.57 -16.10 -1.67
N LYS A 335 8.65 -16.87 -1.07
CA LYS A 335 8.59 -18.34 -1.20
C LYS A 335 8.21 -18.86 -2.59
N LEU A 336 7.74 -18.00 -3.47
CA LEU A 336 7.42 -18.30 -4.88
C LEU A 336 8.41 -17.65 -5.85
N GLY A 337 9.33 -16.83 -5.34
CA GLY A 337 10.42 -16.23 -6.10
C GLY A 337 11.68 -17.11 -6.11
N LEU A 338 12.65 -16.72 -6.94
CA LEU A 338 13.96 -17.38 -6.98
C LEU A 338 14.73 -17.07 -5.67
N HIS A 339 15.33 -18.09 -5.10
CA HIS A 339 16.15 -18.01 -3.87
C HIS A 339 15.44 -17.35 -2.66
N GLY A 340 14.12 -17.35 -2.60
CA GLY A 340 13.37 -16.83 -1.46
C GLY A 340 13.49 -15.32 -1.26
N THR A 341 13.72 -14.57 -2.33
CA THR A 341 13.87 -13.11 -2.32
C THR A 341 12.93 -12.45 -3.34
N ASN A 342 12.69 -11.16 -3.21
CA ASN A 342 11.94 -10.38 -4.17
C ASN A 342 12.53 -8.96 -4.33
N VAL A 343 11.94 -8.17 -5.22
CA VAL A 343 12.42 -6.82 -5.58
C VAL A 343 12.54 -5.87 -4.38
N ASN A 344 11.74 -6.06 -3.33
CA ASN A 344 11.76 -5.21 -2.13
C ASN A 344 12.96 -5.44 -1.21
N GLU A 345 13.82 -6.41 -1.49
CA GLU A 345 15.15 -6.44 -0.88
C GLU A 345 15.95 -5.16 -1.15
N LEU A 346 15.69 -4.53 -2.30
CA LEU A 346 16.47 -3.41 -2.82
C LEU A 346 15.85 -2.05 -2.60
N THR A 347 14.55 -1.99 -2.35
CA THR A 347 13.83 -0.72 -2.18
C THR A 347 14.12 -0.08 -0.82
N SER A 348 14.07 1.26 -0.75
CA SER A 348 14.49 2.02 0.42
C SER A 348 13.35 2.29 1.40
N GLN A 349 13.66 2.35 2.70
CA GLN A 349 12.77 2.84 3.75
C GLN A 349 12.75 4.38 3.86
N HIS A 350 13.44 5.10 2.99
CA HIS A 350 13.33 6.55 2.94
C HIS A 350 11.89 6.99 2.67
N LEU A 351 11.52 8.12 3.25
CA LEU A 351 10.16 8.65 3.16
C LEU A 351 10.17 9.94 2.37
N THR A 352 9.12 10.16 1.58
CA THR A 352 8.90 11.46 0.94
C THR A 352 8.74 12.56 1.97
N ASP A 353 9.14 13.77 1.61
CA ASP A 353 9.17 14.96 2.47
C ASP A 353 7.80 15.37 3.03
N MET A 354 6.78 15.50 2.17
CA MET A 354 5.45 15.97 2.56
C MET A 354 4.54 14.85 3.05
N GLY A 355 4.44 13.78 2.27
CA GLY A 355 3.45 12.72 2.49
C GLY A 355 3.93 11.58 3.37
N ARG A 356 5.24 11.51 3.64
CA ARG A 356 5.88 10.43 4.40
C ARG A 356 5.56 9.04 3.82
N GLY A 357 5.29 8.98 2.52
CA GLY A 357 5.13 7.74 1.78
C GLY A 357 6.48 7.13 1.36
N PRO A 358 6.51 5.87 0.90
CA PRO A 358 7.75 5.21 0.46
C PRO A 358 8.26 5.74 -0.86
N VAL A 359 9.57 5.67 -1.05
CA VAL A 359 10.28 6.07 -2.28
C VAL A 359 10.75 4.85 -3.07
N PHE A 360 9.85 3.93 -3.38
CA PHE A 360 10.18 2.65 -4.01
C PHE A 360 10.97 2.77 -5.32
N TYR A 361 10.79 3.86 -6.06
CA TYR A 361 11.46 4.07 -7.36
C TYR A 361 12.74 4.90 -7.26
N ASP A 362 13.10 5.39 -6.08
CA ASP A 362 14.41 5.95 -5.79
C ASP A 362 15.33 4.77 -5.41
N CYS A 363 15.74 4.00 -6.41
CA CYS A 363 16.44 2.75 -6.19
C CYS A 363 17.51 2.56 -7.28
N LEU A 364 18.77 2.67 -6.89
CA LEU A 364 19.90 2.36 -7.75
C LEU A 364 20.39 0.95 -7.49
N VAL A 365 20.77 0.25 -8.56
CA VAL A 365 21.18 -1.15 -8.52
C VAL A 365 22.34 -1.45 -9.45
N GLN A 366 23.00 -2.57 -9.22
CA GLN A 366 23.85 -3.27 -10.16
C GLN A 366 23.21 -4.62 -10.52
N VAL A 367 23.48 -5.09 -11.72
CA VAL A 367 23.06 -6.39 -12.23
C VAL A 367 24.29 -7.19 -12.65
N ALA A 368 24.39 -8.42 -12.18
CA ALA A 368 25.48 -9.32 -12.53
C ALA A 368 24.93 -10.72 -12.86
N LEU A 369 25.73 -11.51 -13.55
CA LEU A 369 25.45 -12.94 -13.70
C LEU A 369 25.38 -13.59 -12.32
N ASN A 370 24.45 -14.52 -12.14
CA ASN A 370 24.43 -15.33 -10.94
C ASN A 370 25.64 -16.29 -11.03
N GLU A 371 26.66 -16.06 -10.20
CA GLU A 371 27.75 -17.02 -10.05
C GLU A 371 27.16 -18.30 -9.45
N VAL A 372 27.10 -19.34 -10.24
CA VAL A 372 26.73 -20.68 -9.78
C VAL A 372 27.82 -21.12 -8.80
N GLN A 373 27.48 -21.14 -7.51
CA GLN A 373 28.31 -21.80 -6.51
C GLN A 373 28.20 -23.31 -6.63
#